data_1aa02de9f9397e380d9b16b003b4b4d4
#
_entry.id   1aa02de9f9397e380d9b16b003b4b4d4
#
_cell.length_a   1.000
_cell.length_b   1.000
_cell.length_c   1.000
_cell.angle_alpha   90.00
_cell.angle_beta   90.00
_cell.angle_gamma   90.00
#
_symmetry.space_group_name_H-M   'P 1'
#
loop_
_entity.id
_entity.type
_entity.pdbx_description
1 polymer ?
#
loop_
_entity_poly.entity_id
_entity_poly.type
_entity_poly.pdbx_seq_one_letter_code
_entity_poly.pdbx_strand_id
1 'polypeptide(L)'
;MIIRYAEFHALYEKGAKLDGVASQLLKDCFKKWVTDHKSGKSEGSFYQQIELPGLEFDFDATIHFKSKGFDIHDTTGADGRDIDDDDEDQTPYIIIDFDVNPKWLPGYWSEIYMHLADVIRHEIEHITQDGPNIGNYRGGKPNEDDQQMRLLIKSGILPQHMYLLLPKEVDANLQGLRYEAKKRKMSMIDTINQYLDTQDYLTPETREEVINHWRFRAEKIGGIPKF
;
A
#
# COMPACT_ATOMS: atom_id res chain seq x y z
N MET A 1 -28.30 2.59 -0.12
CA MET A 1 -27.79 3.96 0.13
C MET A 1 -27.36 4.53 -1.23
N ILE A 2 -28.01 5.59 -1.70
CA ILE A 2 -27.65 6.22 -3.00
C ILE A 2 -26.55 7.23 -2.67
N ILE A 3 -25.32 6.92 -3.09
CA ILE A 3 -24.21 7.90 -3.04
C ILE A 3 -24.61 9.03 -4.00
N ARG A 4 -24.62 10.26 -3.52
CA ARG A 4 -24.93 11.41 -4.36
C ARG A 4 -23.85 11.55 -5.45
N TYR A 5 -24.24 11.91 -6.67
CA TYR A 5 -23.33 12.05 -7.82
C TYR A 5 -22.08 12.92 -7.50
N ALA A 6 -22.25 13.96 -6.69
CA ALA A 6 -21.14 14.83 -6.25
C ALA A 6 -20.13 14.10 -5.34
N GLU A 7 -20.61 13.22 -4.46
CA GLU A 7 -19.74 12.43 -3.57
C GLU A 7 -18.98 11.35 -4.38
N PHE A 8 -19.67 10.72 -5.35
CA PHE A 8 -19.01 9.77 -6.26
C PHE A 8 -17.95 10.45 -7.12
N HIS A 9 -18.23 11.65 -7.65
CA HIS A 9 -17.28 12.42 -8.48
C HIS A 9 -16.06 12.84 -7.67
N ALA A 10 -16.23 13.29 -6.43
CA ALA A 10 -15.17 13.68 -5.53
C ALA A 10 -14.25 12.48 -5.17
N LEU A 11 -14.84 11.30 -4.92
CA LEU A 11 -14.08 10.08 -4.66
C LEU A 11 -13.31 9.59 -5.89
N TYR A 12 -13.92 9.67 -7.08
CA TYR A 12 -13.27 9.32 -8.34
C TYR A 12 -12.11 10.25 -8.68
N GLU A 13 -12.29 11.56 -8.51
CA GLU A 13 -11.25 12.57 -8.74
C GLU A 13 -10.09 12.39 -7.74
N LYS A 14 -10.39 12.11 -6.46
CA LYS A 14 -9.40 11.77 -5.46
C LYS A 14 -8.58 10.55 -5.88
N GLY A 15 -9.23 9.46 -6.26
CA GLY A 15 -8.57 8.23 -6.70
C GLY A 15 -7.65 8.46 -7.90
N ALA A 16 -8.09 9.23 -8.91
CA ALA A 16 -7.29 9.55 -10.09
C ALA A 16 -6.07 10.41 -9.75
N LYS A 17 -6.19 11.36 -8.81
CA LYS A 17 -5.07 12.17 -8.31
C LYS A 17 -4.03 11.30 -7.61
N LEU A 18 -4.46 10.41 -6.72
CA LEU A 18 -3.56 9.52 -5.99
C LEU A 18 -2.87 8.49 -6.92
N ASP A 19 -3.57 7.97 -7.92
CA ASP A 19 -2.98 7.14 -8.97
C ASP A 19 -1.90 7.90 -9.76
N GLY A 20 -2.09 9.20 -9.98
CA GLY A 20 -1.11 10.08 -10.60
C GLY A 20 0.17 10.20 -9.78
N VAL A 21 0.03 10.46 -8.48
CA VAL A 21 1.15 10.52 -7.52
C VAL A 21 1.88 9.18 -7.47
N ALA A 22 1.16 8.07 -7.28
CA ALA A 22 1.74 6.73 -7.27
C ALA A 22 2.49 6.42 -8.57
N SER A 23 1.94 6.84 -9.73
CA SER A 23 2.59 6.63 -11.03
C SER A 23 3.91 7.40 -11.18
N GLN A 24 3.99 8.61 -10.64
CA GLN A 24 5.19 9.42 -10.68
C GLN A 24 6.27 8.84 -9.77
N LEU A 25 5.93 8.58 -8.50
CA LEU A 25 6.84 7.96 -7.54
C LEU A 25 7.40 6.62 -8.06
N LEU A 26 6.51 5.76 -8.57
CA LEU A 26 6.89 4.47 -9.16
C LEU A 26 7.92 4.62 -10.28
N LYS A 27 7.72 5.55 -11.21
CA LYS A 27 8.63 5.77 -12.33
C LYS A 27 10.00 6.26 -11.88
N ASP A 28 10.01 7.25 -10.99
CA ASP A 28 11.25 7.91 -10.59
C ASP A 28 12.07 7.00 -9.68
N CYS A 29 11.44 6.36 -8.71
CA CYS A 29 12.06 5.37 -7.84
C CYS A 29 12.64 4.19 -8.66
N PHE A 30 11.84 3.57 -9.50
CA PHE A 30 12.27 2.43 -10.30
C PHE A 30 13.42 2.77 -11.27
N LYS A 31 13.34 3.93 -11.92
CA LYS A 31 14.43 4.43 -12.79
C LYS A 31 15.73 4.59 -12.00
N LYS A 32 15.65 5.13 -10.79
CA LYS A 32 16.79 5.29 -9.89
C LYS A 32 17.40 3.95 -9.51
N TRP A 33 16.58 3.00 -9.05
CA TRP A 33 17.01 1.66 -8.67
C TRP A 33 17.71 0.90 -9.79
N VAL A 34 17.13 0.92 -11.01
CA VAL A 34 17.75 0.30 -12.20
C VAL A 34 19.11 0.95 -12.53
N THR A 35 19.22 2.27 -12.38
CA THR A 35 20.46 3.01 -12.62
C THR A 35 21.53 2.64 -11.59
N ASP A 36 21.17 2.57 -10.33
CA ASP A 36 22.10 2.22 -9.25
C ASP A 36 22.60 0.77 -9.39
N HIS A 37 21.71 -0.17 -9.70
CA HIS A 37 22.11 -1.55 -10.01
C HIS A 37 23.09 -1.63 -11.19
N LYS A 38 22.82 -0.93 -12.30
CA LYS A 38 23.71 -0.90 -13.46
C LYS A 38 25.08 -0.27 -13.15
N SER A 39 25.13 0.60 -12.16
CA SER A 39 26.37 1.23 -11.68
C SER A 39 27.14 0.35 -10.69
N GLY A 40 26.66 -0.85 -10.39
CA GLY A 40 27.31 -1.81 -9.48
C GLY A 40 27.18 -1.48 -8.00
N LYS A 41 26.20 -0.65 -7.62
CA LYS A 41 25.93 -0.36 -6.21
C LYS A 41 25.30 -1.57 -5.52
N SER A 42 25.53 -1.69 -4.21
CA SER A 42 24.92 -2.72 -3.36
C SER A 42 23.46 -2.41 -2.97
N GLU A 43 23.05 -1.16 -3.20
CA GLU A 43 21.69 -0.67 -2.92
C GLU A 43 21.32 0.47 -3.86
N GLY A 44 20.03 0.70 -4.02
CA GLY A 44 19.46 1.87 -4.69
C GLY A 44 18.49 2.56 -3.74
N SER A 45 18.69 3.85 -3.46
CA SER A 45 17.82 4.65 -2.60
C SER A 45 17.17 5.78 -3.38
N PHE A 46 15.91 6.05 -3.06
CA PHE A 46 15.13 7.12 -3.64
C PHE A 46 14.33 7.83 -2.54
N TYR A 47 14.47 9.14 -2.45
CA TYR A 47 13.72 9.99 -1.53
C TYR A 47 13.02 11.10 -2.30
N GLN A 48 11.78 11.40 -1.92
CA GLN A 48 11.04 12.53 -2.45
C GLN A 48 10.00 13.02 -1.44
N GLN A 49 9.96 14.32 -1.21
CA GLN A 49 8.89 14.99 -0.50
C GLN A 49 7.73 15.28 -1.45
N ILE A 50 6.52 14.99 -1.03
CA ILE A 50 5.28 15.25 -1.76
C ILE A 50 4.51 16.35 -1.05
N GLU A 51 4.34 17.47 -1.75
CA GLU A 51 3.58 18.63 -1.28
C GLU A 51 2.54 19.00 -2.34
N LEU A 52 1.32 18.54 -2.17
CA LEU A 52 0.20 18.85 -3.05
C LEU A 52 -1.00 19.32 -2.22
N PRO A 53 -1.89 20.16 -2.76
CA PRO A 53 -3.09 20.58 -2.04
C PRO A 53 -3.87 19.38 -1.46
N GLY A 54 -3.88 19.26 -0.12
CA GLY A 54 -4.54 18.19 0.62
C GLY A 54 -3.82 16.83 0.55
N LEU A 55 -2.52 16.81 0.26
CA LEU A 55 -1.69 15.61 0.31
C LEU A 55 -0.23 16.00 0.55
N GLU A 56 0.29 15.67 1.73
CA GLU A 56 1.67 15.94 2.13
C GLU A 56 2.25 14.70 2.80
N PHE A 57 3.43 14.25 2.36
CA PHE A 57 4.17 13.15 2.97
C PHE A 57 5.59 13.06 2.41
N ASP A 58 6.48 12.44 3.18
CA ASP A 58 7.80 12.03 2.74
C ASP A 58 7.77 10.60 2.22
N PHE A 59 8.45 10.37 1.10
CA PHE A 59 8.57 9.05 0.48
C PHE A 59 10.04 8.64 0.44
N ASP A 60 10.37 7.54 1.09
CA ASP A 60 11.69 6.91 1.05
C ASP A 60 11.56 5.45 0.60
N ALA A 61 12.33 5.07 -0.40
CA ALA A 61 12.30 3.71 -0.92
C ALA A 61 13.70 3.20 -1.21
N THR A 62 14.06 2.07 -0.62
CA THR A 62 15.38 1.45 -0.78
C THR A 62 15.24 0.03 -1.31
N ILE A 63 16.09 -0.33 -2.27
CA ILE A 63 16.29 -1.70 -2.74
C ILE A 63 17.70 -2.16 -2.40
N HIS A 64 17.82 -3.28 -1.72
CA HIS A 64 19.09 -3.91 -1.37
C HIS A 64 19.38 -5.06 -2.32
N PHE A 65 20.51 -4.99 -3.02
CA PHE A 65 20.98 -6.05 -3.91
C PHE A 65 21.81 -7.05 -3.09
N LYS A 66 21.11 -7.96 -2.37
CA LYS A 66 21.73 -8.95 -1.48
C LYS A 66 21.98 -10.27 -2.19
N SER A 67 23.07 -10.97 -1.79
CA SER A 67 23.47 -12.23 -2.44
C SER A 67 22.72 -13.48 -1.97
N LYS A 68 21.84 -13.39 -0.97
CA LYS A 68 21.16 -14.54 -0.35
C LYS A 68 19.64 -14.37 -0.38
N GLY A 69 18.97 -15.35 -1.02
CA GLY A 69 17.53 -15.48 -0.99
C GLY A 69 16.80 -14.51 -1.93
N PHE A 70 15.61 -14.88 -2.29
CA PHE A 70 14.60 -13.99 -2.81
C PHE A 70 13.62 -13.81 -1.65
N ASP A 71 13.79 -12.77 -0.90
CA ASP A 71 12.79 -12.30 0.03
C ASP A 71 12.47 -10.87 -0.37
N ILE A 72 11.33 -10.69 -1.03
CA ILE A 72 10.68 -9.40 -1.05
C ILE A 72 10.03 -9.29 0.33
N HIS A 73 10.79 -8.85 1.31
CA HIS A 73 10.22 -8.44 2.57
C HIS A 73 9.70 -7.03 2.38
N ASP A 74 8.39 -6.93 2.20
CA ASP A 74 7.66 -5.72 2.49
C ASP A 74 7.79 -5.41 3.98
N THR A 75 8.79 -4.69 4.38
CA THR A 75 8.66 -3.86 5.55
C THR A 75 8.10 -2.52 5.08
N THR A 76 6.90 -2.54 4.55
CA THR A 76 6.12 -1.33 4.39
C THR A 76 5.61 -0.96 5.77
N GLY A 77 6.41 -0.21 6.46
CA GLY A 77 5.94 0.58 7.55
C GLY A 77 5.55 1.92 6.99
N ALA A 78 4.28 2.17 6.75
CA ALA A 78 3.76 3.47 7.07
C ALA A 78 3.82 3.50 8.61
N ASP A 79 5.00 3.65 9.14
CA ASP A 79 5.18 4.02 10.51
C ASP A 79 4.69 5.47 10.59
N GLY A 80 3.37 5.65 10.74
CA GLY A 80 2.92 6.77 11.49
C GLY A 80 3.64 6.58 12.82
N ARG A 81 4.79 7.25 13.01
CA ARG A 81 5.40 7.32 14.32
C ARG A 81 4.23 7.57 15.25
N ASP A 82 4.14 6.82 16.33
CA ASP A 82 3.43 7.27 17.50
C ASP A 82 3.84 8.74 17.65
N ILE A 83 2.94 9.63 17.22
CA ILE A 83 3.12 11.05 17.43
C ILE A 83 3.11 11.09 18.95
N ASP A 84 4.29 11.18 19.54
CA ASP A 84 4.37 11.64 20.93
C ASP A 84 3.50 12.87 20.96
N ASP A 85 2.50 12.89 21.84
CA ASP A 85 1.40 13.86 21.89
C ASP A 85 1.82 15.35 21.83
N ASP A 86 3.12 15.61 21.75
CA ASP A 86 3.74 16.94 21.78
C ASP A 86 4.29 17.45 20.44
N ASP A 87 4.28 16.64 19.35
CA ASP A 87 4.81 17.06 18.03
C ASP A 87 3.69 17.18 16.98
N GLU A 88 2.96 18.29 17.04
CA GLU A 88 1.84 18.61 16.13
C GLU A 88 2.27 18.81 14.65
N ASP A 89 3.57 18.81 14.35
CA ASP A 89 4.15 19.21 13.05
C ASP A 89 4.84 18.06 12.27
N GLN A 90 4.60 16.78 12.59
CA GLN A 90 5.27 15.70 11.86
C GLN A 90 4.58 15.40 10.52
N THR A 91 5.32 15.59 9.44
CA THR A 91 4.93 15.14 8.10
C THR A 91 4.82 13.63 8.07
N PRO A 92 3.69 13.06 7.62
CA PRO A 92 3.57 11.60 7.41
C PRO A 92 4.65 11.11 6.44
N TYR A 93 5.07 9.87 6.60
CA TYR A 93 6.08 9.29 5.71
C TYR A 93 5.73 7.88 5.27
N ILE A 94 6.25 7.49 4.11
CA ILE A 94 6.20 6.14 3.57
C ILE A 94 7.64 5.65 3.44
N ILE A 95 7.94 4.51 4.07
CA ILE A 95 9.23 3.82 3.91
C ILE A 95 8.98 2.49 3.23
N ILE A 96 9.73 2.22 2.16
CA ILE A 96 9.67 0.96 1.41
C ILE A 96 11.07 0.36 1.33
N ASP A 97 11.24 -0.86 1.82
CA ASP A 97 12.48 -1.61 1.72
C ASP A 97 12.27 -2.90 0.92
N PHE A 98 13.14 -3.12 -0.07
CA PHE A 98 13.15 -4.34 -0.88
C PHE A 98 14.49 -5.04 -0.78
N ASP A 99 14.47 -6.35 -0.53
CA ASP A 99 15.63 -7.20 -0.64
C ASP A 99 15.55 -8.06 -1.91
N VAL A 100 16.50 -7.90 -2.82
CA VAL A 100 16.50 -8.61 -4.09
C VAL A 100 17.82 -9.33 -4.33
N ASN A 101 17.75 -10.60 -4.75
CA ASN A 101 18.94 -11.30 -5.19
C ASN A 101 19.37 -10.78 -6.58
N PRO A 102 20.56 -10.17 -6.72
CA PRO A 102 21.00 -9.59 -7.99
C PRO A 102 21.13 -10.61 -9.12
N LYS A 103 21.21 -11.92 -8.84
CA LYS A 103 21.25 -12.97 -9.86
C LYS A 103 19.94 -13.11 -10.64
N TRP A 104 18.84 -12.61 -10.09
CA TRP A 104 17.54 -12.61 -10.76
C TRP A 104 17.37 -11.43 -11.71
N LEU A 105 18.22 -10.42 -11.59
CA LEU A 105 18.19 -9.25 -12.44
C LEU A 105 18.97 -9.53 -13.75
N PRO A 106 18.53 -8.99 -14.91
CA PRO A 106 17.41 -8.05 -15.07
C PRO A 106 16.02 -8.71 -15.22
N GLY A 107 15.91 -10.02 -15.26
CA GLY A 107 14.66 -10.72 -15.57
C GLY A 107 13.48 -10.35 -14.64
N TYR A 108 13.77 -10.08 -13.38
CA TYR A 108 12.77 -9.79 -12.35
C TYR A 108 12.36 -8.32 -12.22
N TRP A 109 12.95 -7.41 -12.97
CA TRP A 109 12.57 -5.99 -12.90
C TRP A 109 11.09 -5.73 -13.14
N SER A 110 10.46 -6.52 -13.99
CA SER A 110 9.03 -6.40 -14.26
C SER A 110 8.19 -6.69 -13.02
N GLU A 111 8.53 -7.77 -12.29
CA GLU A 111 7.80 -8.15 -11.07
C GLU A 111 8.03 -7.14 -9.94
N ILE A 112 9.29 -6.70 -9.75
CA ILE A 112 9.62 -5.64 -8.78
C ILE A 112 8.81 -4.37 -9.08
N TYR A 113 8.71 -3.98 -10.36
CA TYR A 113 7.92 -2.80 -10.75
C TYR A 113 6.44 -2.94 -10.42
N MET A 114 5.86 -4.12 -10.66
CA MET A 114 4.44 -4.35 -10.40
C MET A 114 4.14 -4.40 -8.90
N HIS A 115 4.99 -5.07 -8.14
CA HIS A 115 4.84 -5.13 -6.69
C HIS A 115 5.05 -3.75 -6.04
N LEU A 116 6.06 -2.99 -6.46
CA LEU A 116 6.26 -1.62 -6.02
C LEU A 116 5.05 -0.73 -6.36
N ALA A 117 4.36 -0.98 -7.48
CA ALA A 117 3.16 -0.25 -7.85
C ALA A 117 2.00 -0.48 -6.87
N ASP A 118 1.78 -1.75 -6.48
CA ASP A 118 0.80 -2.12 -5.46
C ASP A 118 1.11 -1.43 -4.13
N VAL A 119 2.32 -1.66 -3.64
CA VAL A 119 2.78 -1.14 -2.35
C VAL A 119 2.67 0.39 -2.26
N ILE A 120 3.22 1.13 -3.23
CA ILE A 120 3.13 2.60 -3.23
C ILE A 120 1.66 3.07 -3.16
N ARG A 121 0.78 2.43 -3.93
CA ARG A 121 -0.63 2.87 -3.94
C ARG A 121 -1.36 2.47 -2.65
N HIS A 122 -1.00 1.33 -2.06
CA HIS A 122 -1.47 0.88 -0.76
C HIS A 122 -1.10 1.87 0.34
N GLU A 123 0.19 2.23 0.44
CA GLU A 123 0.67 3.14 1.48
C GLU A 123 0.13 4.57 1.32
N ILE A 124 0.00 5.07 0.09
CA ILE A 124 -0.68 6.36 -0.16
C ILE A 124 -2.13 6.32 0.35
N GLU A 125 -2.82 5.17 0.28
CA GLU A 125 -4.17 5.07 0.84
C GLU A 125 -4.15 5.24 2.35
N HIS A 126 -3.20 4.61 3.07
CA HIS A 126 -3.04 4.81 4.51
C HIS A 126 -2.80 6.27 4.88
N ILE A 127 -1.89 6.96 4.18
CA ILE A 127 -1.64 8.39 4.37
C ILE A 127 -2.93 9.22 4.21
N THR A 128 -3.86 8.80 3.34
CA THR A 128 -5.11 9.53 3.13
C THR A 128 -6.25 9.13 4.06
N GLN A 129 -6.09 8.04 4.78
CA GLN A 129 -7.07 7.59 5.79
C GLN A 129 -6.85 8.28 7.14
N ASP A 130 -5.58 8.48 7.50
CA ASP A 130 -5.17 9.06 8.77
C ASP A 130 -4.15 10.16 8.52
N GLY A 131 -4.48 11.37 8.85
CA GLY A 131 -3.44 12.38 8.86
C GLY A 131 -3.85 13.73 8.29
N PRO A 132 -2.90 14.66 8.17
CA PRO A 132 -3.11 16.05 7.73
C PRO A 132 -3.72 16.12 6.33
N ASN A 133 -3.60 15.05 5.56
CA ASN A 133 -4.08 14.97 4.19
C ASN A 133 -5.61 14.85 4.04
N ILE A 134 -6.35 14.65 5.13
CA ILE A 134 -7.82 14.52 5.09
C ILE A 134 -8.53 15.87 5.30
N GLY A 135 -7.81 16.97 5.45
CA GLY A 135 -8.39 18.30 5.70
C GLY A 135 -9.10 18.46 7.07
N ASN A 136 -9.21 17.39 7.84
CA ASN A 136 -9.79 17.35 9.18
C ASN A 136 -8.82 16.74 10.21
N TYR A 137 -7.55 16.64 9.87
CA TYR A 137 -6.56 16.12 10.79
C TYR A 137 -6.41 17.10 11.97
N ARG A 138 -7.01 16.73 13.05
CA ARG A 138 -6.76 17.26 14.37
C ARG A 138 -6.12 16.15 15.17
N GLY A 139 -4.81 15.91 14.98
CA GLY A 139 -4.08 14.90 15.76
C GLY A 139 -4.95 13.66 16.04
N GLY A 140 -5.54 13.07 14.97
CA GLY A 140 -6.48 11.99 15.13
C GLY A 140 -5.76 10.85 15.79
N LYS A 141 -6.10 10.55 17.04
CA LYS A 141 -5.63 9.33 17.68
C LYS A 141 -5.91 8.19 16.73
N PRO A 142 -4.94 7.31 16.49
CA PRO A 142 -5.19 6.06 15.76
C PRO A 142 -6.46 5.47 16.32
N ASN A 143 -7.33 4.95 15.45
CA ASN A 143 -8.57 4.32 15.94
C ASN A 143 -8.17 3.27 16.99
N GLU A 144 -8.48 3.53 18.26
CA GLU A 144 -8.07 2.67 19.38
C GLU A 144 -8.52 1.22 19.14
N ASP A 145 -9.67 1.04 18.48
CA ASP A 145 -10.19 -0.28 18.11
C ASP A 145 -9.29 -0.98 17.08
N ASP A 146 -8.77 -0.26 16.07
CA ASP A 146 -7.87 -0.82 15.06
C ASP A 146 -6.53 -1.21 15.67
N GLN A 147 -5.95 -0.37 16.53
CA GLN A 147 -4.71 -0.69 17.26
C GLN A 147 -4.87 -1.90 18.18
N GLN A 148 -5.96 -1.96 18.92
CA GLN A 148 -6.24 -3.10 19.78
C GLN A 148 -6.38 -4.40 18.98
N MET A 149 -7.08 -4.35 17.84
CA MET A 149 -7.21 -5.52 16.96
C MET A 149 -5.85 -5.96 16.41
N ARG A 150 -5.00 -5.04 15.97
CA ARG A 150 -3.63 -5.35 15.51
C ARG A 150 -2.80 -6.00 16.62
N LEU A 151 -2.87 -5.49 17.85
CA LEU A 151 -2.17 -6.09 19.00
C LEU A 151 -2.68 -7.51 19.31
N LEU A 152 -3.99 -7.75 19.25
CA LEU A 152 -4.57 -9.08 19.48
C LEU A 152 -4.16 -10.07 18.38
N ILE A 153 -4.08 -9.64 17.13
CA ILE A 153 -3.59 -10.45 16.01
C ILE A 153 -2.10 -10.74 16.19
N LYS A 154 -1.28 -9.71 16.46
CA LYS A 154 0.16 -9.84 16.66
C LYS A 154 0.51 -10.75 17.84
N SER A 155 -0.29 -10.75 18.89
CA SER A 155 -0.11 -11.64 20.05
C SER A 155 -0.65 -13.06 19.84
N GLY A 156 -1.24 -13.37 18.69
CA GLY A 156 -1.82 -14.67 18.37
C GLY A 156 -3.16 -14.97 19.08
N ILE A 157 -3.76 -13.98 19.72
CA ILE A 157 -5.11 -14.11 20.35
C ILE A 157 -6.18 -14.18 19.25
N LEU A 158 -6.05 -13.38 18.21
CA LEU A 158 -6.91 -13.43 17.04
C LEU A 158 -6.17 -14.08 15.85
N PRO A 159 -6.91 -14.78 14.96
CA PRO A 159 -6.32 -15.38 13.76
C PRO A 159 -5.71 -14.32 12.83
N GLN A 160 -4.60 -14.68 12.18
CA GLN A 160 -3.84 -13.75 11.32
C GLN A 160 -4.67 -13.19 10.16
N HIS A 161 -5.59 -13.97 9.57
CA HIS A 161 -6.45 -13.50 8.48
C HIS A 161 -7.34 -12.31 8.87
N MET A 162 -7.61 -12.10 10.16
CA MET A 162 -8.36 -10.93 10.64
C MET A 162 -7.69 -9.61 10.29
N TYR A 163 -6.36 -9.62 10.07
CA TYR A 163 -5.64 -8.45 9.58
C TYR A 163 -6.19 -7.97 8.22
N LEU A 164 -6.46 -8.91 7.31
CA LEU A 164 -7.04 -8.62 6.00
C LEU A 164 -8.50 -8.15 6.04
N LEU A 165 -9.12 -8.18 7.20
CA LEU A 165 -10.51 -7.72 7.42
C LEU A 165 -10.57 -6.36 8.16
N LEU A 166 -9.44 -5.82 8.61
CA LEU A 166 -9.39 -4.49 9.22
C LEU A 166 -9.81 -3.44 8.20
N PRO A 167 -10.73 -2.52 8.54
CA PRO A 167 -11.30 -1.58 7.56
C PRO A 167 -10.26 -0.77 6.78
N LYS A 168 -9.19 -0.32 7.45
CA LYS A 168 -8.09 0.44 6.83
C LYS A 168 -7.30 -0.43 5.86
N GLU A 169 -6.96 -1.65 6.27
CA GLU A 169 -6.25 -2.61 5.43
C GLU A 169 -7.07 -3.03 4.21
N VAL A 170 -8.38 -3.24 4.39
CA VAL A 170 -9.27 -3.58 3.27
C VAL A 170 -9.24 -2.48 2.21
N ASP A 171 -9.37 -1.21 2.63
CA ASP A 171 -9.38 -0.08 1.70
C ASP A 171 -8.02 0.07 0.99
N ALA A 172 -6.92 -0.04 1.72
CA ALA A 172 -5.57 0.07 1.19
C ALA A 172 -5.26 -1.09 0.22
N ASN A 173 -5.53 -2.35 0.62
CA ASN A 173 -5.35 -3.51 -0.26
C ASN A 173 -6.19 -3.40 -1.54
N LEU A 174 -7.45 -3.02 -1.44
CA LEU A 174 -8.30 -2.86 -2.63
C LEU A 174 -7.78 -1.79 -3.59
N GLN A 175 -7.23 -0.68 -3.09
CA GLN A 175 -6.69 0.38 -3.94
C GLN A 175 -5.33 -0.01 -4.54
N GLY A 176 -4.44 -0.64 -3.78
CA GLY A 176 -3.16 -1.17 -4.26
C GLY A 176 -3.37 -2.19 -5.36
N LEU A 177 -4.13 -3.26 -5.06
CA LEU A 177 -4.42 -4.34 -6.03
C LEU A 177 -5.17 -3.85 -7.26
N ARG A 178 -6.08 -2.88 -7.13
CA ARG A 178 -6.71 -2.24 -8.29
C ARG A 178 -5.67 -1.54 -9.17
N TYR A 179 -4.74 -0.85 -8.56
CA TYR A 179 -3.69 -0.14 -9.28
C TYR A 179 -2.75 -1.13 -9.98
N GLU A 180 -2.34 -2.20 -9.31
CA GLU A 180 -1.56 -3.29 -9.88
C GLU A 180 -2.30 -3.98 -11.03
N ALA A 181 -3.57 -4.35 -10.85
CA ALA A 181 -4.41 -4.97 -11.87
C ALA A 181 -4.44 -4.12 -13.16
N LYS A 182 -4.60 -2.80 -13.01
CA LYS A 182 -4.54 -1.84 -14.11
C LYS A 182 -3.17 -1.84 -14.81
N LYS A 183 -2.07 -1.90 -14.07
CA LYS A 183 -0.71 -1.95 -14.62
C LYS A 183 -0.42 -3.27 -15.33
N ARG A 184 -0.83 -4.40 -14.75
CA ARG A 184 -0.69 -5.74 -15.33
C ARG A 184 -1.68 -6.02 -16.47
N LYS A 185 -2.72 -5.20 -16.63
CA LYS A 185 -3.88 -5.46 -17.53
C LYS A 185 -4.59 -6.78 -17.20
N MET A 186 -4.71 -7.07 -15.91
CA MET A 186 -5.37 -8.24 -15.35
C MET A 186 -6.75 -7.88 -14.80
N SER A 187 -7.59 -8.88 -14.57
CA SER A 187 -8.84 -8.67 -13.84
C SER A 187 -8.55 -8.41 -12.35
N MET A 188 -9.45 -7.68 -11.69
CA MET A 188 -9.33 -7.44 -10.24
C MET A 188 -9.33 -8.74 -9.44
N ILE A 189 -10.18 -9.69 -9.79
CA ILE A 189 -10.27 -10.97 -9.08
C ILE A 189 -9.01 -11.83 -9.25
N ASP A 190 -8.38 -11.83 -10.44
CA ASP A 190 -7.14 -12.57 -10.67
C ASP A 190 -6.00 -11.96 -9.84
N THR A 191 -5.93 -10.62 -9.77
CA THR A 191 -4.93 -9.92 -8.95
C THR A 191 -5.13 -10.22 -7.46
N ILE A 192 -6.38 -10.15 -6.97
CA ILE A 192 -6.72 -10.53 -5.59
C ILE A 192 -6.32 -11.99 -5.31
N ASN A 193 -6.63 -12.90 -6.23
CA ASN A 193 -6.28 -14.30 -6.05
C ASN A 193 -4.76 -14.50 -5.96
N GLN A 194 -3.99 -13.85 -6.83
CA GLN A 194 -2.52 -13.91 -6.77
C GLN A 194 -1.99 -13.38 -5.45
N TYR A 195 -2.51 -12.26 -4.96
CA TYR A 195 -2.14 -11.71 -3.66
C TYR A 195 -2.47 -12.69 -2.52
N LEU A 196 -3.69 -13.23 -2.48
CA LEU A 196 -4.10 -14.16 -1.44
C LEU A 196 -3.37 -15.51 -1.51
N ASP A 197 -2.84 -15.89 -2.68
CA ASP A 197 -1.98 -17.09 -2.84
C ASP A 197 -0.62 -16.92 -2.15
N THR A 198 -0.17 -15.70 -1.88
CA THR A 198 1.05 -15.44 -1.11
C THR A 198 0.84 -15.53 0.40
N GLN A 199 -0.42 -15.59 0.86
CA GLN A 199 -0.78 -15.63 2.28
C GLN A 199 -0.92 -17.09 2.75
N ASP A 200 0.18 -17.69 3.16
CA ASP A 200 0.29 -19.13 3.50
C ASP A 200 -0.54 -19.55 4.74
N TYR A 201 -1.01 -18.58 5.53
CA TYR A 201 -1.87 -18.80 6.70
C TYR A 201 -3.37 -18.89 6.36
N LEU A 202 -3.78 -18.67 5.10
CA LEU A 202 -5.18 -18.73 4.71
C LEU A 202 -5.62 -20.17 4.43
N THR A 203 -6.71 -20.59 5.07
CA THR A 203 -7.46 -21.78 4.65
C THR A 203 -8.43 -21.43 3.51
N PRO A 204 -8.99 -22.40 2.78
CA PRO A 204 -10.02 -22.11 1.78
C PRO A 204 -11.20 -21.32 2.35
N GLU A 205 -11.64 -21.64 3.57
CA GLU A 205 -12.77 -21.01 4.23
C GLU A 205 -12.46 -19.55 4.59
N THR A 206 -11.30 -19.28 5.22
CA THR A 206 -10.90 -17.91 5.58
C THR A 206 -10.58 -17.06 4.36
N ARG A 207 -10.06 -17.68 3.29
CA ARG A 207 -9.89 -17.01 2.00
C ARG A 207 -11.22 -16.54 1.40
N GLU A 208 -12.23 -17.41 1.42
CA GLU A 208 -13.57 -17.06 0.94
C GLU A 208 -14.19 -15.94 1.78
N GLU A 209 -14.01 -15.97 3.10
CA GLU A 209 -14.43 -14.91 4.02
C GLU A 209 -13.80 -13.57 3.63
N VAL A 210 -12.48 -13.51 3.43
CA VAL A 210 -11.75 -12.31 2.99
C VAL A 210 -12.29 -11.79 1.67
N ILE A 211 -12.42 -12.65 0.65
CA ILE A 211 -12.93 -12.25 -0.68
C ILE A 211 -14.33 -11.67 -0.58
N ASN A 212 -15.22 -12.29 0.18
CA ASN A 212 -16.61 -11.84 0.35
C ASN A 212 -16.65 -10.50 1.09
N HIS A 213 -15.83 -10.32 2.12
CA HIS A 213 -15.72 -9.06 2.84
C HIS A 213 -15.19 -7.94 1.93
N TRP A 214 -14.13 -8.19 1.17
CA TRP A 214 -13.54 -7.23 0.23
C TRP A 214 -14.52 -6.86 -0.90
N ARG A 215 -15.27 -7.83 -1.42
CA ARG A 215 -16.30 -7.58 -2.43
C ARG A 215 -17.39 -6.64 -1.92
N PHE A 216 -17.88 -6.90 -0.71
CA PHE A 216 -18.87 -6.03 -0.06
C PHE A 216 -18.33 -4.62 0.20
N ARG A 217 -17.04 -4.51 0.57
CA ARG A 217 -16.41 -3.21 0.80
C ARG A 217 -16.19 -2.45 -0.50
N ALA A 218 -15.73 -3.12 -1.56
CA ALA A 218 -15.49 -2.53 -2.88
C ALA A 218 -16.75 -1.85 -3.46
N GLU A 219 -17.93 -2.41 -3.22
CA GLU A 219 -19.21 -1.80 -3.63
C GLU A 219 -19.47 -0.43 -2.96
N LYS A 220 -18.83 -0.18 -1.82
CA LYS A 220 -19.04 1.04 -1.01
C LYS A 220 -17.99 2.12 -1.26
N ILE A 221 -16.74 1.73 -1.59
CA ILE A 221 -15.65 2.71 -1.73
C ILE A 221 -15.71 3.46 -3.07
N GLY A 222 -16.36 2.93 -4.08
CA GLY A 222 -16.37 3.51 -5.43
C GLY A 222 -15.02 3.39 -6.15
N GLY A 223 -15.04 3.37 -7.47
CA GLY A 223 -13.83 3.29 -8.29
C GLY A 223 -13.14 1.92 -8.31
N ILE A 224 -13.58 0.97 -7.50
CA ILE A 224 -13.10 -0.41 -7.53
C ILE A 224 -13.97 -1.21 -8.53
N PRO A 225 -13.38 -1.90 -9.52
CA PRO A 225 -14.12 -2.79 -10.41
C PRO A 225 -14.84 -3.90 -9.62
N LYS A 226 -16.01 -4.30 -10.09
CA LYS A 226 -16.67 -5.49 -9.53
C LYS A 226 -15.86 -6.74 -9.81
N PHE A 227 -15.78 -7.63 -8.87
CA PHE A 227 -15.03 -8.90 -8.94
C PHE A 227 -15.74 -10.04 -8.21
#